data_33c23661e07738ccdd43fe30937c2475
#
_entry.id   33c23661e07738ccdd43fe30937c2475
#
_cell.length_a   1.000
_cell.length_b   1.000
_cell.length_c   1.000
_cell.angle_alpha   90.00
_cell.angle_beta   90.00
_cell.angle_gamma   90.00
#
_symmetry.space_group_name_H-M   'P 1'
#
loop_
_entity.id
_entity.type
_entity.pdbx_description
1 polymer ?
#
loop_
_entity_poly.entity_id
_entity_poly.type
_entity_poly.pdbx_seq_one_letter_code
_entity_poly.pdbx_strand_id
1 'polypeptide(L)'
;GAIMKLNVRSQILMRFGNICKSIIPYLWLYRLFAYIIMPKKSHKESRLLFVREAKKLYQKEFLRWYKLTAELKPLLRLFRQVDINIPTLYVMGSEDYMFLPSIEKLAAAHQSAQLCVVPQSGHVVNVDQPDAFNYRSILFIEKLNR
;
A
#
# COMPACT_ATOMS: atom_id res chain seq x y z
N GLY A 1 3.93 -1.96 -0.43
CA GLY A 1 2.88 -2.17 -1.41
C GLY A 1 3.31 -2.73 -2.76
N ALA A 2 4.60 -2.95 -3.02
CA ALA A 2 5.07 -3.22 -4.38
C ALA A 2 5.34 -4.71 -4.69
N ILE A 3 5.27 -5.60 -3.73
CA ILE A 3 5.49 -7.05 -3.93
C ILE A 3 4.32 -7.72 -4.68
N MET A 4 3.23 -6.99 -4.94
CA MET A 4 1.98 -7.55 -5.42
C MET A 4 1.83 -7.54 -6.93
N LYS A 5 1.18 -8.58 -7.46
CA LYS A 5 0.63 -8.54 -8.82
C LYS A 5 -0.61 -7.64 -8.78
N LEU A 6 -0.49 -6.43 -9.31
CA LEU A 6 -1.61 -5.50 -9.39
C LEU A 6 -2.78 -6.14 -10.17
N ASN A 7 -3.99 -5.99 -9.65
CA ASN A 7 -5.19 -6.39 -10.39
C ASN A 7 -5.35 -5.54 -11.67
N VAL A 8 -6.23 -5.95 -12.57
CA VAL A 8 -6.43 -5.29 -13.85
C VAL A 8 -6.78 -3.80 -13.69
N ARG A 9 -7.62 -3.47 -12.70
CA ARG A 9 -8.01 -2.07 -12.41
C ARG A 9 -6.80 -1.22 -12.03
N SER A 10 -5.93 -1.73 -11.15
CA SER A 10 -4.71 -1.05 -10.73
C SER A 10 -3.72 -0.89 -11.89
N GLN A 11 -3.63 -1.88 -12.79
CA GLN A 11 -2.79 -1.78 -13.99
C GLN A 11 -3.29 -0.70 -14.95
N ILE A 12 -4.62 -0.60 -15.15
CA ILE A 12 -5.24 0.45 -15.96
C ILE A 12 -4.96 1.82 -15.35
N LEU A 13 -5.15 1.96 -14.03
CA LEU A 13 -4.87 3.21 -13.31
C LEU A 13 -3.40 3.63 -13.45
N MET A 14 -2.47 2.70 -13.33
CA MET A 14 -1.04 2.96 -13.51
C MET A 14 -0.70 3.36 -14.95
N ARG A 15 -1.32 2.74 -15.95
CA ARG A 15 -1.14 3.13 -17.36
C ARG A 15 -1.70 4.53 -17.61
N PHE A 16 -2.90 4.82 -17.12
CA PHE A 16 -3.50 6.15 -17.19
C PHE A 16 -2.62 7.20 -16.52
N GLY A 17 -2.17 6.94 -15.29
CA GLY A 17 -1.23 7.82 -14.59
C GLY A 17 0.07 8.05 -15.37
N ASN A 18 0.56 7.04 -16.08
CA ASN A 18 1.77 7.17 -16.90
C ASN A 18 1.58 8.10 -18.12
N ILE A 19 0.42 8.09 -18.74
CA ILE A 19 0.09 8.99 -19.84
C ILE A 19 -0.12 10.41 -19.32
N CYS A 20 -0.85 10.54 -18.22
CA CYS A 20 -1.28 11.84 -17.69
C CYS A 20 -0.24 12.56 -16.83
N LYS A 21 0.80 11.88 -16.34
CA LYS A 21 1.78 12.43 -15.38
C LYS A 21 2.54 13.67 -15.87
N SER A 22 2.65 13.85 -17.19
CA SER A 22 3.33 15.00 -17.80
C SER A 22 2.40 16.16 -18.13
N ILE A 23 1.08 15.90 -18.17
CA ILE A 23 0.06 16.87 -18.58
C ILE A 23 -0.72 17.35 -17.37
N ILE A 24 -1.08 16.43 -16.46
CA ILE A 24 -1.89 16.73 -15.29
C ILE A 24 -0.98 17.07 -14.09
N PRO A 25 -1.26 18.14 -13.34
CA PRO A 25 -0.54 18.42 -12.11
C PRO A 25 -0.59 17.22 -11.14
N TYR A 26 0.56 16.84 -10.59
CA TYR A 26 0.69 15.62 -9.77
C TYR A 26 -0.28 15.58 -8.58
N LEU A 27 -0.63 16.73 -7.98
CA LEU A 27 -1.59 16.80 -6.88
C LEU A 27 -3.00 16.34 -7.26
N TRP A 28 -3.41 16.55 -8.51
CA TRP A 28 -4.69 16.02 -9.01
C TRP A 28 -4.66 14.52 -9.15
N LEU A 29 -3.53 13.97 -9.61
CA LEU A 29 -3.33 12.52 -9.68
C LEU A 29 -3.31 11.90 -8.27
N TYR A 30 -2.67 12.55 -7.30
CA TYR A 30 -2.70 12.10 -5.90
C TYR A 30 -4.10 12.12 -5.30
N ARG A 31 -4.88 13.17 -5.53
CA ARG A 31 -6.27 13.25 -5.06
C ARG A 31 -7.13 12.16 -5.67
N LEU A 32 -7.05 11.98 -6.98
CA LEU A 32 -7.78 10.93 -7.69
C LEU A 32 -7.40 9.55 -7.14
N PHE A 33 -6.11 9.29 -6.99
CA PHE A 33 -5.61 8.03 -6.46
C PHE A 33 -6.08 7.80 -5.01
N ALA A 34 -6.04 8.83 -4.17
CA ALA A 34 -6.53 8.74 -2.79
C ALA A 34 -8.01 8.33 -2.72
N TYR A 35 -8.86 8.88 -3.59
CA TYR A 35 -10.28 8.48 -3.65
C TYR A 35 -10.49 7.06 -4.17
N ILE A 36 -9.64 6.58 -5.07
CA ILE A 36 -9.75 5.23 -5.61
C ILE A 36 -9.36 4.18 -4.56
N ILE A 37 -8.28 4.41 -3.79
CA ILE A 37 -7.81 3.44 -2.78
C ILE A 37 -8.52 3.57 -1.45
N MET A 38 -9.11 4.73 -1.16
CA MET A 38 -9.80 5.04 0.10
C MET A 38 -11.19 5.64 -0.19
N PRO A 39 -12.15 4.85 -0.74
CA PRO A 39 -13.41 5.41 -1.26
C PRO A 39 -14.43 5.77 -0.19
N LYS A 40 -14.37 5.16 1.00
CA LYS A 40 -15.39 5.34 2.04
C LYS A 40 -15.30 6.70 2.75
N LYS A 41 -16.42 7.16 3.31
CA LYS A 41 -16.47 8.40 4.11
C LYS A 41 -15.59 8.31 5.37
N SER A 42 -15.55 7.13 6.00
CA SER A 42 -14.70 6.82 7.16
C SER A 42 -13.20 7.04 6.90
N HIS A 43 -12.74 6.90 5.66
CA HIS A 43 -11.33 7.12 5.28
C HIS A 43 -10.98 8.59 5.00
N LYS A 44 -11.80 9.55 5.44
CA LYS A 44 -11.59 10.98 5.16
C LYS A 44 -10.24 11.47 5.70
N GLU A 45 -9.91 11.11 6.93
CA GLU A 45 -8.67 11.56 7.58
C GLU A 45 -7.43 11.01 6.86
N SER A 46 -7.44 9.72 6.53
CA SER A 46 -6.37 9.07 5.77
C SER A 46 -6.17 9.72 4.40
N ARG A 47 -7.27 10.06 3.69
CA ARG A 47 -7.17 10.79 2.42
C ARG A 47 -6.58 12.19 2.59
N LEU A 48 -7.02 12.92 3.62
CA LEU A 48 -6.51 14.27 3.90
C LEU A 48 -5.03 14.23 4.24
N LEU A 49 -4.61 13.28 5.07
CA LEU A 49 -3.21 13.07 5.40
C LEU A 49 -2.39 12.76 4.14
N PHE A 50 -2.86 11.81 3.32
CA PHE A 50 -2.19 11.41 2.08
C PHE A 50 -1.97 12.59 1.13
N VAL A 51 -3.00 13.41 0.91
CA VAL A 51 -2.91 14.60 0.05
C VAL A 51 -2.04 15.69 0.69
N ARG A 52 -2.11 15.86 2.03
CA ARG A 52 -1.27 16.81 2.76
C ARG A 52 0.22 16.48 2.60
N GLU A 53 0.58 15.22 2.76
CA GLU A 53 1.97 14.78 2.58
C GLU A 53 2.41 14.90 1.11
N ALA A 54 1.53 14.60 0.15
CA ALA A 54 1.81 14.80 -1.27
C ALA A 54 2.12 16.26 -1.63
N LYS A 55 1.53 17.25 -0.95
CA LYS A 55 1.82 18.68 -1.16
C LYS A 55 3.25 19.09 -0.82
N LYS A 56 3.94 18.30 0.01
CA LYS A 56 5.34 18.54 0.36
C LYS A 56 6.32 18.11 -0.73
N LEU A 57 5.84 17.36 -1.74
CA LEU A 57 6.64 16.90 -2.86
C LEU A 57 6.63 17.92 -4.01
N TYR A 58 7.70 17.93 -4.80
CA TYR A 58 7.74 18.64 -6.06
C TYR A 58 7.38 17.72 -7.23
N GLN A 59 6.90 18.32 -8.33
CA GLN A 59 6.57 17.58 -9.57
C GLN A 59 7.74 16.67 -10.03
N LYS A 60 8.99 17.15 -9.94
CA LYS A 60 10.19 16.40 -10.31
C LYS A 60 10.38 15.15 -9.45
N GLU A 61 10.10 15.23 -8.15
CA GLU A 61 10.20 14.10 -7.22
C GLU A 61 9.12 13.07 -7.50
N PHE A 62 7.89 13.53 -7.75
CA PHE A 62 6.81 12.65 -8.15
C PHE A 62 7.19 11.82 -9.39
N LEU A 63 7.76 12.44 -10.43
CA LEU A 63 8.18 11.75 -11.65
C LEU A 63 9.31 10.74 -11.38
N ARG A 64 10.26 11.08 -10.50
CA ARG A 64 11.33 10.15 -10.06
C ARG A 64 10.77 8.93 -9.34
N TRP A 65 9.88 9.12 -8.37
CA TRP A 65 9.22 8.04 -7.66
C TRP A 65 8.39 7.16 -8.59
N TYR A 66 7.71 7.78 -9.53
CA TYR A 66 6.93 7.05 -10.52
C TYR A 66 7.82 6.16 -11.41
N LYS A 67 8.96 6.66 -11.85
CA LYS A 67 9.97 5.89 -12.60
C LYS A 67 10.52 4.73 -11.76
N LEU A 68 10.90 5.00 -10.51
CA LEU A 68 11.43 4.00 -9.58
C LEU A 68 10.46 2.82 -9.38
N THR A 69 9.15 3.06 -9.32
CA THR A 69 8.16 1.97 -9.19
C THR A 69 8.19 0.98 -10.37
N ALA A 70 8.57 1.43 -11.57
CA ALA A 70 8.75 0.56 -12.73
C ALA A 70 10.07 -0.23 -12.65
N GLU A 71 11.13 0.40 -12.18
CA GLU A 71 12.47 -0.20 -12.06
C GLU A 71 12.52 -1.28 -10.96
N LEU A 72 11.71 -1.14 -9.91
CA LEU A 72 11.63 -2.12 -8.83
C LEU A 72 10.86 -3.40 -9.19
N LYS A 73 10.15 -3.46 -10.30
CA LYS A 73 9.33 -4.63 -10.69
C LYS A 73 10.10 -5.97 -10.73
N PRO A 74 11.34 -6.06 -11.25
CA PRO A 74 12.07 -7.33 -11.26
C PRO A 74 12.37 -7.84 -9.85
N LEU A 75 12.84 -6.96 -8.95
CA LEU A 75 13.11 -7.29 -7.55
C LEU A 75 11.85 -7.78 -6.83
N LEU A 76 10.73 -7.14 -7.09
CA LEU A 76 9.44 -7.52 -6.51
C LEU A 76 8.89 -8.85 -7.04
N ARG A 77 9.28 -9.25 -8.25
CA ARG A 77 9.00 -10.61 -8.75
C ARG A 77 9.80 -11.64 -7.97
N LEU A 78 11.08 -11.38 -7.73
CA LEU A 78 11.94 -12.27 -6.96
C LEU A 78 11.35 -12.52 -5.57
N PHE A 79 11.01 -11.48 -4.83
CA PHE A 79 10.43 -11.59 -3.49
C PHE A 79 9.05 -12.28 -3.44
N ARG A 80 8.35 -12.43 -4.55
CA ARG A 80 7.13 -13.25 -4.61
C ARG A 80 7.40 -14.73 -4.80
N GLN A 81 8.54 -15.08 -5.38
CA GLN A 81 8.90 -16.46 -5.72
C GLN A 81 9.77 -17.11 -4.67
N VAL A 82 10.47 -16.29 -3.89
CA VAL A 82 11.40 -16.78 -2.85
C VAL A 82 10.82 -16.43 -1.49
N ASP A 83 10.62 -17.45 -0.66
CA ASP A 83 10.37 -17.25 0.76
C ASP A 83 11.66 -16.79 1.42
N ILE A 84 11.69 -15.56 1.89
CA ILE A 84 12.92 -14.95 2.45
C ILE A 84 13.20 -15.42 3.88
N ASN A 85 12.38 -16.27 4.44
CA ASN A 85 12.50 -16.76 5.82
C ASN A 85 12.73 -15.66 6.88
N ILE A 86 12.19 -14.47 6.61
CA ILE A 86 12.22 -13.33 7.53
C ILE A 86 10.83 -13.19 8.15
N PRO A 87 10.71 -13.24 9.49
CA PRO A 87 9.43 -13.03 10.14
C PRO A 87 8.78 -11.72 9.68
N THR A 88 7.62 -11.81 9.04
CA THR A 88 6.95 -10.67 8.42
C THR A 88 5.50 -10.58 8.89
N LEU A 89 5.08 -9.42 9.38
CA LEU A 89 3.69 -9.12 9.70
C LEU A 89 3.10 -8.16 8.66
N TYR A 90 2.04 -8.60 7.99
CA TYR A 90 1.17 -7.75 7.18
C TYR A 90 -0.02 -7.28 8.00
N VAL A 91 -0.12 -5.99 8.27
CA VAL A 91 -1.30 -5.38 8.91
C VAL A 91 -2.10 -4.67 7.83
N MET A 92 -3.27 -5.22 7.51
CA MET A 92 -4.11 -4.75 6.40
C MET A 92 -5.48 -4.34 6.91
N GLY A 93 -6.06 -3.31 6.28
CA GLY A 93 -7.44 -2.94 6.54
C GLY A 93 -8.42 -3.85 5.79
N SER A 94 -9.52 -4.23 6.44
CA SER A 94 -10.58 -5.04 5.80
C SER A 94 -11.26 -4.34 4.62
N GLU A 95 -11.09 -3.04 4.50
CA GLU A 95 -11.66 -2.19 3.44
C GLU A 95 -10.63 -1.77 2.39
N ASP A 96 -9.42 -2.33 2.44
CA ASP A 96 -8.41 -2.15 1.39
C ASP A 96 -8.66 -3.10 0.22
N TYR A 97 -9.71 -2.83 -0.53
CA TYR A 97 -10.16 -3.68 -1.66
C TYR A 97 -9.13 -3.82 -2.79
N MET A 98 -8.16 -2.92 -2.85
CA MET A 98 -7.14 -2.94 -3.89
C MET A 98 -5.98 -3.88 -3.56
N PHE A 99 -5.52 -3.87 -2.32
CA PHE A 99 -4.29 -4.54 -1.93
C PHE A 99 -4.50 -5.79 -1.10
N LEU A 100 -5.53 -5.83 -0.24
CA LEU A 100 -5.79 -6.96 0.65
C LEU A 100 -5.84 -8.32 -0.09
N PRO A 101 -6.56 -8.51 -1.21
CA PRO A 101 -6.64 -9.82 -1.87
C PRO A 101 -5.30 -10.34 -2.38
N SER A 102 -4.36 -9.44 -2.67
CA SER A 102 -3.02 -9.82 -3.11
C SER A 102 -2.11 -10.18 -1.95
N ILE A 103 -2.27 -9.49 -0.82
CA ILE A 103 -1.52 -9.78 0.42
C ILE A 103 -1.99 -11.09 1.05
N GLU A 104 -3.28 -11.40 1.03
CA GLU A 104 -3.79 -12.71 1.49
C GLU A 104 -3.09 -13.87 0.77
N LYS A 105 -2.99 -13.79 -0.57
CA LYS A 105 -2.28 -14.80 -1.36
C LYS A 105 -0.79 -14.87 -1.05
N LEU A 106 -0.15 -13.71 -0.83
CA LEU A 106 1.26 -13.64 -0.51
C LEU A 106 1.55 -14.21 0.88
N ALA A 107 0.76 -13.83 1.88
CA ALA A 107 0.92 -14.34 3.25
C ALA A 107 0.66 -15.86 3.34
N ALA A 108 -0.29 -16.38 2.55
CA ALA A 108 -0.53 -17.82 2.46
C ALA A 108 0.61 -18.60 1.78
N ALA A 109 1.39 -17.95 0.93
CA ALA A 109 2.49 -18.59 0.20
C ALA A 109 3.83 -18.57 0.97
N HIS A 110 3.97 -17.74 2.01
CA HIS A 110 5.22 -17.57 2.75
C HIS A 110 5.06 -18.07 4.19
N GLN A 111 5.85 -19.05 4.62
CA GLN A 111 5.75 -19.66 5.96
C GLN A 111 6.09 -18.70 7.09
N SER A 112 6.99 -17.75 6.86
CA SER A 112 7.41 -16.73 7.82
C SER A 112 6.48 -15.51 7.88
N ALA A 113 5.43 -15.47 7.05
CA ALA A 113 4.50 -14.36 6.98
C ALA A 113 3.24 -14.58 7.83
N GLN A 114 2.81 -13.53 8.51
CA GLN A 114 1.54 -13.46 9.24
C GLN A 114 0.69 -12.32 8.67
N LEU A 115 -0.61 -12.56 8.54
CA LEU A 115 -1.58 -11.54 8.11
C LEU A 115 -2.51 -11.20 9.28
N CYS A 116 -2.60 -9.92 9.60
CA CYS A 116 -3.61 -9.37 10.50
C CYS A 116 -4.52 -8.42 9.71
N VAL A 117 -5.80 -8.77 9.61
CA VAL A 117 -6.81 -7.92 8.98
C VAL A 117 -7.54 -7.13 10.06
N VAL A 118 -7.46 -5.80 9.99
CA VAL A 118 -8.09 -4.88 10.94
C VAL A 118 -9.43 -4.43 10.40
N PRO A 119 -10.55 -4.65 11.14
CA PRO A 119 -11.88 -4.25 10.69
C PRO A 119 -12.03 -2.72 10.62
N GLN A 120 -12.98 -2.25 9.80
CA GLN A 120 -13.32 -0.82 9.65
C GLN A 120 -12.12 0.08 9.33
N SER A 121 -11.18 -0.42 8.56
CA SER A 121 -9.94 0.26 8.20
C SER A 121 -9.66 0.08 6.71
N GLY A 122 -9.18 1.15 6.08
CA GLY A 122 -8.78 1.17 4.68
C GLY A 122 -7.28 0.93 4.48
N HIS A 123 -6.72 1.62 3.50
CA HIS A 123 -5.32 1.45 3.11
C HIS A 123 -4.31 1.93 4.15
N VAL A 124 -4.68 2.89 4.99
CA VAL A 124 -3.79 3.52 5.97
C VAL A 124 -4.21 3.11 7.39
N VAL A 125 -3.99 1.84 7.72
CA VAL A 125 -4.48 1.21 8.96
C VAL A 125 -4.02 1.94 10.22
N ASN A 126 -2.78 2.41 10.24
CA ASN A 126 -2.20 3.15 11.37
C ASN A 126 -2.82 4.53 11.59
N VAL A 127 -3.62 5.03 10.65
CA VAL A 127 -4.40 6.27 10.79
C VAL A 127 -5.86 5.96 11.09
N ASP A 128 -6.43 4.97 10.39
CA ASP A 128 -7.83 4.60 10.54
C ASP A 128 -8.10 3.88 11.88
N GLN A 129 -7.15 3.04 12.33
CA GLN A 129 -7.25 2.22 13.54
C GLN A 129 -5.89 2.14 14.26
N PRO A 130 -5.39 3.25 14.83
CA PRO A 130 -4.03 3.34 15.40
C PRO A 130 -3.80 2.36 16.56
N ASP A 131 -4.77 2.20 17.44
CA ASP A 131 -4.64 1.31 18.62
C ASP A 131 -4.53 -0.16 18.20
N ALA A 132 -5.36 -0.59 17.26
CA ALA A 132 -5.31 -1.96 16.73
C ALA A 132 -3.99 -2.21 15.99
N PHE A 133 -3.55 -1.25 15.18
CA PHE A 133 -2.27 -1.32 14.48
C PHE A 133 -1.09 -1.44 15.45
N ASN A 134 -1.01 -0.56 16.44
CA ASN A 134 0.06 -0.55 17.43
C ASN A 134 0.07 -1.84 18.26
N TYR A 135 -1.08 -2.26 18.78
CA TYR A 135 -1.20 -3.47 19.57
C TYR A 135 -0.70 -4.71 18.81
N ARG A 136 -1.14 -4.91 17.57
CA ARG A 136 -0.72 -6.06 16.75
C ARG A 136 0.75 -6.02 16.39
N SER A 137 1.27 -4.83 16.11
CA SER A 137 2.69 -4.65 15.76
C SER A 137 3.60 -4.92 16.97
N ILE A 138 3.25 -4.41 18.15
CA ILE A 138 4.00 -4.65 19.40
C ILE A 138 4.01 -6.13 19.74
N LEU A 139 2.86 -6.79 19.76
CA LEU A 139 2.78 -8.23 20.03
C LEU A 139 3.64 -9.07 19.09
N PHE A 140 3.69 -8.71 17.82
CA PHE A 140 4.52 -9.40 16.85
C PHE A 140 6.01 -9.23 17.16
N ILE A 141 6.45 -8.01 17.48
CA ILE A 141 7.85 -7.72 17.84
C ILE A 141 8.26 -8.44 19.13
N GLU A 142 7.42 -8.41 20.16
CA GLU A 142 7.68 -9.09 21.44
C GLU A 142 7.82 -10.62 21.28
N LYS A 143 7.02 -11.21 20.38
CA LYS A 143 7.11 -12.65 20.08
C LYS A 143 8.41 -13.03 19.41
N LEU A 144 9.04 -12.14 18.66
CA LEU A 144 10.33 -12.40 18.00
C LEU A 144 11.52 -12.29 18.96
N ASN A 145 11.35 -11.59 20.08
CA ASN A 145 12.41 -11.38 21.08
C ASN A 145 12.40 -12.44 22.20
N ARG A 146 11.51 -13.40 22.14
CA ARG A 146 11.43 -14.56 23.06
C ARG A 146 12.06 -15.80 22.46
#